data_35ee8683c6ed8f61ac1b19fe6f828390
#
_entry.id   35ee8683c6ed8f61ac1b19fe6f828390
#
_cell.length_a   1.000
_cell.length_b   1.000
_cell.length_c   1.000
_cell.angle_alpha   90.00
_cell.angle_beta   90.00
_cell.angle_gamma   90.00
#
_symmetry.space_group_name_H-M   'P 1'
#
loop_
_entity.id
_entity.type
_entity.pdbx_description
1 polymer ?
#
loop_
_entity_poly.entity_id
_entity_poly.type
_entity_poly.pdbx_seq_one_letter_code
_entity_poly.pdbx_strand_id
1 'polypeptide(L)'
;MKRFVVQLVAVTLALGLAASVRAGQITVKGSDTLVILAQKWAETYMGLHTDVKIDVTGGGSGIGFAALQSQTTDLCDASRKIKPAETMKCIVAFHKVPTEYKVAMDGLSVYVNGANTISELTLDQLKGIFTGKITNWKDVGGSDARITVYSRENSSGTYEFFKGSVLQGEDFASTAQTMPGTAAIIQAVGKDPGAIGYGGAAYGSAVKHLSVKKDSASPGIEPTEANVENQTYPIWRYLYVYVNPALDKDDIAAYLNWIRSDDGQKIVKDVGYYPLPKNFRSN
;
A
#
# COMPACT_ATOMS: atom_id res chain seq x y z
N MET A 1 -66.62 12.09 60.39
CA MET A 1 -66.44 12.25 58.97
C MET A 1 -65.03 12.72 58.74
N LYS A 2 -64.07 11.82 58.36
CA LYS A 2 -62.65 12.15 58.09
C LYS A 2 -62.44 12.09 56.62
N ARG A 3 -62.06 13.22 56.00
CA ARG A 3 -61.70 13.32 54.58
C ARG A 3 -60.26 12.91 54.46
N PHE A 4 -60.01 11.81 53.69
CA PHE A 4 -58.68 11.43 53.22
C PHE A 4 -58.35 12.23 51.97
N VAL A 5 -57.26 13.04 52.03
CA VAL A 5 -56.68 13.69 50.87
C VAL A 5 -55.60 12.72 50.32
N VAL A 6 -55.83 12.21 49.12
CA VAL A 6 -54.84 11.42 48.40
C VAL A 6 -53.97 12.39 47.59
N GLN A 7 -52.70 12.53 47.97
CA GLN A 7 -51.73 13.27 47.18
C GLN A 7 -51.17 12.31 46.12
N LEU A 8 -51.42 12.63 44.84
CA LEU A 8 -50.87 11.94 43.68
C LEU A 8 -49.48 12.51 43.40
N VAL A 9 -48.42 11.79 43.73
CA VAL A 9 -47.03 12.12 43.35
C VAL A 9 -46.79 11.68 41.93
N ALA A 10 -46.78 12.61 40.98
CA ALA A 10 -46.37 12.33 39.60
C ALA A 10 -44.83 12.23 39.54
N VAL A 11 -44.31 11.02 39.43
CA VAL A 11 -42.91 10.73 39.12
C VAL A 11 -42.73 10.89 37.61
N THR A 12 -42.23 12.03 37.15
CA THR A 12 -41.78 12.25 35.78
C THR A 12 -40.48 11.47 35.54
N LEU A 13 -40.61 10.31 34.91
CA LEU A 13 -39.44 9.52 34.42
C LEU A 13 -38.87 10.22 33.19
N ALA A 14 -37.83 11.01 33.37
CA ALA A 14 -37.05 11.56 32.26
C ALA A 14 -36.27 10.37 31.62
N LEU A 15 -36.83 9.76 30.57
CA LEU A 15 -36.08 8.92 29.68
C LEU A 15 -35.08 9.82 28.92
N GLY A 16 -33.84 9.86 29.41
CA GLY A 16 -32.73 10.35 28.62
C GLY A 16 -32.56 9.43 27.42
N LEU A 17 -32.95 9.87 26.23
CA LEU A 17 -32.49 9.29 24.98
C LEU A 17 -30.97 9.47 24.94
N ALA A 18 -30.22 8.48 25.44
CA ALA A 18 -28.84 8.32 25.04
C ALA A 18 -28.89 7.98 23.53
N ALA A 19 -28.71 9.00 22.70
CA ALA A 19 -28.40 8.80 21.30
C ALA A 19 -27.15 7.91 21.28
N SER A 20 -27.33 6.63 20.99
CA SER A 20 -26.21 5.74 20.72
C SER A 20 -25.50 6.32 19.49
N VAL A 21 -24.42 7.06 19.72
CA VAL A 21 -23.50 7.45 18.66
C VAL A 21 -23.04 6.13 18.05
N ARG A 22 -23.58 5.81 16.88
CA ARG A 22 -23.20 4.63 16.16
C ARG A 22 -21.77 4.90 15.68
N ALA A 23 -20.79 4.22 16.29
CA ALA A 23 -19.41 4.33 15.88
C ALA A 23 -19.33 4.08 14.37
N GLY A 24 -18.80 5.06 13.64
CA GLY A 24 -18.54 4.90 12.21
C GLY A 24 -17.56 3.75 12.02
N GLN A 25 -17.90 2.77 11.18
CA GLN A 25 -16.99 1.69 10.85
C GLN A 25 -16.48 1.85 9.43
N ILE A 26 -15.15 1.90 9.27
CA ILE A 26 -14.46 1.96 7.99
C ILE A 26 -13.64 0.68 7.82
N THR A 27 -13.85 -0.02 6.72
CA THR A 27 -13.07 -1.20 6.37
C THR A 27 -12.10 -0.84 5.24
N VAL A 28 -10.82 -1.18 5.44
CA VAL A 28 -9.74 -0.96 4.48
C VAL A 28 -9.14 -2.31 4.10
N LYS A 29 -9.09 -2.61 2.80
CA LYS A 29 -8.52 -3.87 2.33
C LYS A 29 -7.69 -3.67 1.07
N GLY A 30 -6.57 -4.38 0.96
CA GLY A 30 -5.82 -4.37 -0.29
C GLY A 30 -4.32 -4.57 -0.17
N SER A 31 -3.56 -3.62 -0.65
CA SER A 31 -2.13 -3.71 -0.86
C SER A 31 -1.32 -3.95 0.42
N ASP A 32 -0.57 -5.06 0.46
CA ASP A 32 0.39 -5.29 1.56
C ASP A 32 1.52 -4.27 1.60
N THR A 33 1.79 -3.58 0.49
CA THR A 33 2.71 -2.45 0.46
C THR A 33 2.22 -1.34 1.39
N LEU A 34 0.92 -1.06 1.39
CA LEU A 34 0.32 0.01 2.19
C LEU A 34 -0.04 -0.40 3.63
N VAL A 35 -0.07 -1.69 3.96
CA VAL A 35 -0.59 -2.17 5.25
C VAL A 35 0.01 -1.44 6.45
N ILE A 36 1.34 -1.30 6.52
CA ILE A 36 1.98 -0.62 7.67
C ILE A 36 1.60 0.87 7.74
N LEU A 37 1.46 1.52 6.61
CA LEU A 37 1.05 2.93 6.53
C LEU A 37 -0.43 3.09 6.88
N ALA A 38 -1.30 2.25 6.30
CA ALA A 38 -2.73 2.27 6.54
C ALA A 38 -3.07 1.96 8.02
N GLN A 39 -2.35 1.01 8.64
CA GLN A 39 -2.48 0.72 10.07
C GLN A 39 -2.05 1.92 10.92
N LYS A 40 -0.96 2.59 10.56
CA LYS A 40 -0.50 3.78 11.31
C LYS A 40 -1.45 4.95 11.16
N TRP A 41 -2.00 5.17 9.96
CA TRP A 41 -3.07 6.15 9.76
C TRP A 41 -4.32 5.81 10.59
N ALA A 42 -4.79 4.56 10.52
CA ALA A 42 -5.97 4.11 11.26
C ALA A 42 -5.79 4.27 12.78
N GLU A 43 -4.65 3.83 13.32
CA GLU A 43 -4.31 3.96 14.74
C GLU A 43 -4.33 5.44 15.18
N THR A 44 -3.67 6.31 14.41
CA THR A 44 -3.58 7.72 14.76
C THR A 44 -4.93 8.41 14.64
N TYR A 45 -5.70 8.14 13.57
CA TYR A 45 -7.02 8.73 13.36
C TYR A 45 -8.03 8.31 14.43
N MET A 46 -8.08 7.02 14.78
CA MET A 46 -8.93 6.51 15.87
C MET A 46 -8.55 7.09 17.24
N GLY A 47 -7.28 7.45 17.45
CA GLY A 47 -6.86 8.17 18.66
C GLY A 47 -7.41 9.60 18.74
N LEU A 48 -7.65 10.25 17.59
CA LEU A 48 -8.23 11.59 17.49
C LEU A 48 -9.77 11.58 17.40
N HIS A 49 -10.35 10.49 16.88
CA HIS A 49 -11.78 10.30 16.60
C HIS A 49 -12.25 8.99 17.22
N THR A 50 -12.56 9.02 18.51
CA THR A 50 -12.90 7.82 19.32
C THR A 50 -14.25 7.19 18.96
N ASP A 51 -15.05 7.89 18.17
CA ASP A 51 -16.34 7.47 17.61
C ASP A 51 -16.21 6.74 16.26
N VAL A 52 -14.98 6.62 15.71
CA VAL A 52 -14.70 5.92 14.45
C VAL A 52 -13.86 4.67 14.72
N LYS A 53 -14.23 3.56 14.08
CA LYS A 53 -13.45 2.32 14.06
C LYS A 53 -12.95 2.04 12.66
N ILE A 54 -11.66 1.76 12.50
CA ILE A 54 -11.02 1.46 11.21
C ILE A 54 -10.34 0.10 11.28
N ASP A 55 -10.77 -0.83 10.42
CA ASP A 55 -10.20 -2.16 10.32
C ASP A 55 -9.37 -2.27 9.03
N VAL A 56 -8.06 -2.55 9.15
CA VAL A 56 -7.12 -2.63 8.02
C VAL A 56 -6.69 -4.08 7.78
N THR A 57 -6.84 -4.56 6.54
CA THR A 57 -6.39 -5.90 6.12
C THR A 57 -5.63 -5.86 4.79
N GLY A 58 -4.56 -6.65 4.68
CA GLY A 58 -3.78 -6.83 3.46
C GLY A 58 -4.36 -7.88 2.50
N GLY A 59 -3.48 -8.54 1.76
CA GLY A 59 -3.78 -9.62 0.81
C GLY A 59 -3.52 -9.26 -0.65
N GLY A 60 -3.01 -8.04 -0.91
CA GLY A 60 -2.68 -7.54 -2.24
C GLY A 60 -3.76 -6.68 -2.87
N SER A 61 -3.36 -5.78 -3.75
CA SER A 61 -4.26 -4.83 -4.43
C SER A 61 -5.39 -5.52 -5.20
N GLY A 62 -5.13 -6.69 -5.79
CA GLY A 62 -6.14 -7.48 -6.50
C GLY A 62 -7.25 -7.96 -5.59
N ILE A 63 -6.92 -8.39 -4.36
CA ILE A 63 -7.89 -8.77 -3.34
C ILE A 63 -8.70 -7.55 -2.87
N GLY A 64 -8.02 -6.39 -2.70
CA GLY A 64 -8.70 -5.13 -2.39
C GLY A 64 -9.71 -4.72 -3.46
N PHE A 65 -9.35 -4.79 -4.74
CA PHE A 65 -10.28 -4.51 -5.84
C PHE A 65 -11.44 -5.51 -5.90
N ALA A 66 -11.20 -6.79 -5.65
CA ALA A 66 -12.28 -7.79 -5.57
C ALA A 66 -13.23 -7.48 -4.40
N ALA A 67 -12.70 -7.07 -3.25
CA ALA A 67 -13.51 -6.67 -2.09
C ALA A 67 -14.31 -5.39 -2.37
N LEU A 68 -13.73 -4.41 -3.07
CA LEU A 68 -14.43 -3.21 -3.49
C LEU A 68 -15.58 -3.53 -4.46
N GLN A 69 -15.34 -4.41 -5.44
CA GLN A 69 -16.35 -4.88 -6.39
C GLN A 69 -17.51 -5.61 -5.71
N SER A 70 -17.21 -6.45 -4.71
CA SER A 70 -18.22 -7.14 -3.91
C SER A 70 -18.83 -6.30 -2.78
N GLN A 71 -18.42 -5.05 -2.65
CA GLN A 71 -18.88 -4.11 -1.62
C GLN A 71 -18.64 -4.63 -0.18
N THR A 72 -17.57 -5.40 0.02
CA THR A 72 -17.15 -5.94 1.33
C THR A 72 -15.99 -5.14 1.95
N THR A 73 -15.57 -4.05 1.32
CA THR A 73 -14.66 -3.04 1.88
C THR A 73 -15.13 -1.65 1.49
N ASP A 74 -14.90 -0.68 2.33
CA ASP A 74 -15.19 0.73 2.05
C ASP A 74 -14.07 1.37 1.24
N LEU A 75 -12.81 1.06 1.60
CA LEU A 75 -11.60 1.56 0.97
C LEU A 75 -10.76 0.40 0.42
N CYS A 76 -10.29 0.55 -0.81
CA CYS A 76 -9.33 -0.37 -1.41
C CYS A 76 -7.96 0.29 -1.50
N ASP A 77 -7.01 -0.16 -0.69
CA ASP A 77 -5.61 0.22 -0.81
C ASP A 77 -4.96 -0.45 -2.01
N ALA A 78 -4.26 0.32 -2.83
CA ALA A 78 -3.64 -0.19 -4.03
C ALA A 78 -2.24 0.39 -4.30
N SER A 79 -1.32 -0.48 -4.67
CA SER A 79 0.05 -0.13 -5.09
C SER A 79 0.23 -0.19 -6.61
N ARG A 80 -0.86 -0.11 -7.33
CA ARG A 80 -1.00 0.08 -8.78
C ARG A 80 -2.32 0.75 -9.11
N LYS A 81 -2.44 1.27 -10.31
CA LYS A 81 -3.75 1.72 -10.80
C LYS A 81 -4.73 0.55 -10.96
N ILE A 82 -6.01 0.86 -10.79
CA ILE A 82 -7.10 -0.06 -11.13
C ILE A 82 -7.04 -0.42 -12.62
N LYS A 83 -7.28 -1.69 -12.95
CA LYS A 83 -7.31 -2.15 -14.35
C LYS A 83 -8.68 -1.82 -14.98
N PRO A 84 -8.73 -1.62 -16.31
CA PRO A 84 -10.02 -1.38 -17.00
C PRO A 84 -11.08 -2.45 -16.70
N ALA A 85 -10.69 -3.73 -16.67
CA ALA A 85 -11.60 -4.83 -16.34
C ALA A 85 -12.12 -4.77 -14.89
N GLU A 86 -11.31 -4.30 -13.94
CA GLU A 86 -11.69 -4.10 -12.53
C GLU A 86 -12.66 -2.91 -12.42
N THR A 87 -12.37 -1.81 -13.14
CA THR A 87 -13.27 -0.65 -13.22
C THR A 87 -14.65 -1.04 -13.77
N MET A 88 -14.71 -1.84 -14.83
CA MET A 88 -15.98 -2.31 -15.39
C MET A 88 -16.78 -3.14 -14.39
N LYS A 89 -16.13 -4.03 -13.64
CA LYS A 89 -16.79 -4.80 -12.57
C LYS A 89 -17.33 -3.89 -11.45
N CYS A 90 -16.62 -2.85 -11.08
CA CYS A 90 -17.11 -1.84 -10.13
C CYS A 90 -18.33 -1.10 -10.68
N ILE A 91 -18.31 -0.69 -11.96
CA ILE A 91 -19.46 -0.03 -12.61
C ILE A 91 -20.68 -0.96 -12.60
N VAL A 92 -20.50 -2.25 -12.87
CA VAL A 92 -21.60 -3.23 -12.78
C VAL A 92 -22.13 -3.35 -11.35
N ALA A 93 -21.24 -3.34 -10.34
CA ALA A 93 -21.62 -3.57 -8.96
C ALA A 93 -22.34 -2.37 -8.31
N PHE A 94 -21.90 -1.13 -8.59
CA PHE A 94 -22.44 0.06 -7.91
C PHE A 94 -22.74 1.23 -8.82
N HIS A 95 -22.81 0.99 -10.15
CA HIS A 95 -23.26 1.93 -11.21
C HIS A 95 -22.44 3.22 -11.31
N LYS A 96 -21.23 3.25 -10.78
CA LYS A 96 -20.33 4.40 -10.81
C LYS A 96 -18.87 3.92 -10.99
N VAL A 97 -18.04 4.80 -11.54
CA VAL A 97 -16.59 4.59 -11.58
C VAL A 97 -16.03 4.77 -10.16
N PRO A 98 -15.16 3.88 -9.66
CA PRO A 98 -14.48 4.09 -8.37
C PRO A 98 -13.72 5.42 -8.35
N THR A 99 -13.81 6.14 -7.24
CA THR A 99 -13.02 7.36 -7.06
C THR A 99 -11.61 6.99 -6.67
N GLU A 100 -10.63 7.51 -7.41
CA GLU A 100 -9.20 7.31 -7.18
C GLU A 100 -8.63 8.46 -6.35
N TYR A 101 -7.97 8.14 -5.24
CA TYR A 101 -7.17 9.07 -4.47
C TYR A 101 -5.71 8.64 -4.48
N LYS A 102 -4.80 9.52 -4.90
CA LYS A 102 -3.38 9.36 -4.61
C LYS A 102 -3.18 9.67 -3.13
N VAL A 103 -2.40 8.84 -2.42
CA VAL A 103 -2.22 8.99 -0.96
C VAL A 103 -0.76 9.07 -0.54
N ALA A 104 0.16 8.55 -1.34
CA ALA A 104 1.60 8.63 -1.11
C ALA A 104 2.37 8.39 -2.41
N MET A 105 3.69 8.60 -2.38
CA MET A 105 4.62 8.14 -3.41
C MET A 105 5.53 7.04 -2.85
N ASP A 106 5.99 6.16 -3.72
CA ASP A 106 6.84 5.02 -3.39
C ASP A 106 7.96 4.87 -4.43
N GLY A 107 9.20 4.74 -3.97
CA GLY A 107 10.31 4.27 -4.78
C GLY A 107 10.40 2.75 -4.63
N LEU A 108 9.85 2.00 -5.59
CA LEU A 108 9.90 0.54 -5.52
C LEU A 108 11.36 0.08 -5.47
N SER A 109 11.79 -0.36 -4.30
CA SER A 109 13.19 -0.70 -4.03
C SER A 109 13.50 -2.13 -4.46
N VAL A 110 14.71 -2.33 -4.98
CA VAL A 110 15.29 -3.65 -5.21
C VAL A 110 16.17 -4.00 -4.01
N TYR A 111 15.92 -5.14 -3.42
CA TYR A 111 16.57 -5.62 -2.20
C TYR A 111 17.54 -6.74 -2.49
N VAL A 112 18.71 -6.70 -1.86
CA VAL A 112 19.65 -7.82 -1.80
C VAL A 112 20.10 -8.03 -0.36
N ASN A 113 20.69 -9.20 -0.09
CA ASN A 113 21.31 -9.48 1.20
C ASN A 113 22.43 -8.46 1.49
N GLY A 114 22.62 -8.10 2.76
CA GLY A 114 23.67 -7.15 3.17
C GLY A 114 25.10 -7.59 2.82
N ALA A 115 25.34 -8.91 2.65
CA ALA A 115 26.64 -9.46 2.22
C ALA A 115 26.86 -9.37 0.70
N ASN A 116 25.85 -9.04 -0.11
CA ASN A 116 25.97 -8.91 -1.55
C ASN A 116 26.85 -7.70 -1.91
N THR A 117 27.82 -7.89 -2.80
CA THR A 117 28.77 -6.83 -3.21
C THR A 117 28.19 -5.86 -4.23
N ILE A 118 27.13 -6.26 -4.96
CA ILE A 118 26.46 -5.39 -5.94
C ILE A 118 25.82 -4.18 -5.25
N SER A 119 26.00 -2.99 -5.84
CA SER A 119 25.42 -1.73 -5.34
C SER A 119 24.39 -1.13 -6.32
N GLU A 120 24.46 -1.49 -7.58
CA GLU A 120 23.57 -0.96 -8.62
C GLU A 120 23.31 -2.01 -9.71
N LEU A 121 22.13 -1.92 -10.35
CA LEU A 121 21.77 -2.72 -11.53
C LEU A 121 21.01 -1.87 -12.54
N THR A 122 21.16 -2.17 -13.84
CA THR A 122 20.33 -1.56 -14.87
C THR A 122 18.94 -2.21 -14.92
N LEU A 123 17.96 -1.52 -15.53
CA LEU A 123 16.63 -2.10 -15.77
C LEU A 123 16.72 -3.39 -16.58
N ASP A 124 17.62 -3.46 -17.58
CA ASP A 124 17.82 -4.67 -18.39
C ASP A 124 18.42 -5.82 -17.57
N GLN A 125 19.38 -5.54 -16.68
CA GLN A 125 19.93 -6.55 -15.77
C GLN A 125 18.85 -7.05 -14.79
N LEU A 126 18.05 -6.14 -14.21
CA LEU A 126 16.92 -6.52 -13.37
C LEU A 126 15.94 -7.40 -14.14
N LYS A 127 15.55 -7.00 -15.35
CA LYS A 127 14.71 -7.81 -16.23
C LYS A 127 15.33 -9.19 -16.45
N GLY A 128 16.62 -9.26 -16.83
CA GLY A 128 17.33 -10.52 -17.05
C GLY A 128 17.33 -11.45 -15.83
N ILE A 129 17.56 -10.89 -14.64
CA ILE A 129 17.56 -11.64 -13.38
C ILE A 129 16.15 -12.17 -13.06
N PHE A 130 15.15 -11.30 -13.03
CA PHE A 130 13.80 -11.69 -12.62
C PHE A 130 13.06 -12.56 -13.64
N THR A 131 13.48 -12.57 -14.93
CA THR A 131 12.99 -13.50 -15.95
C THR A 131 13.80 -14.79 -16.04
N GLY A 132 14.91 -14.91 -15.26
CA GLY A 132 15.76 -16.11 -15.23
C GLY A 132 16.76 -16.22 -16.37
N LYS A 133 16.97 -15.17 -17.16
CA LYS A 133 18.00 -15.11 -18.22
C LYS A 133 19.39 -14.90 -17.62
N ILE A 134 19.48 -14.25 -16.46
CA ILE A 134 20.70 -14.07 -15.65
C ILE A 134 20.48 -14.81 -14.34
N THR A 135 21.33 -15.80 -14.03
CA THR A 135 21.14 -16.69 -12.88
C THR A 135 22.33 -16.72 -11.93
N ASN A 136 23.41 -16.00 -12.26
CA ASN A 136 24.60 -15.91 -11.45
C ASN A 136 25.01 -14.45 -11.26
N TRP A 137 25.39 -14.08 -10.05
CA TRP A 137 25.79 -12.71 -9.73
C TRP A 137 27.02 -12.24 -10.49
N LYS A 138 27.95 -13.16 -10.89
CA LYS A 138 29.12 -12.80 -11.71
C LYS A 138 28.76 -12.18 -13.06
N ASP A 139 27.60 -12.55 -13.62
CA ASP A 139 27.15 -12.05 -14.92
C ASP A 139 26.76 -10.56 -14.87
N VAL A 140 26.65 -10.01 -13.67
CA VAL A 140 26.37 -8.60 -13.41
C VAL A 140 27.46 -7.92 -12.58
N GLY A 141 28.65 -8.53 -12.48
CA GLY A 141 29.82 -7.95 -11.79
C GLY A 141 29.94 -8.29 -10.30
N GLY A 142 29.14 -9.22 -9.81
CA GLY A 142 29.20 -9.75 -8.44
C GLY A 142 30.09 -10.98 -8.29
N SER A 143 29.95 -11.65 -7.15
CA SER A 143 30.64 -12.91 -6.86
C SER A 143 30.10 -14.07 -7.70
N ASP A 144 30.90 -15.15 -7.87
CA ASP A 144 30.42 -16.38 -8.53
C ASP A 144 29.47 -17.13 -7.58
N ALA A 145 28.22 -16.71 -7.59
CA ALA A 145 27.15 -17.26 -6.74
C ALA A 145 25.82 -17.23 -7.48
N ARG A 146 25.02 -18.26 -7.25
CA ARG A 146 23.66 -18.35 -7.83
C ARG A 146 22.76 -17.25 -7.28
N ILE A 147 21.90 -16.69 -8.15
CA ILE A 147 20.86 -15.74 -7.76
C ILE A 147 19.61 -16.52 -7.35
N THR A 148 19.08 -16.20 -6.16
CA THR A 148 17.75 -16.65 -5.69
C THR A 148 16.75 -15.50 -5.81
N VAL A 149 15.77 -15.66 -6.69
CA VAL A 149 14.76 -14.63 -6.96
C VAL A 149 13.56 -14.82 -6.03
N TYR A 150 13.22 -13.79 -5.25
CA TYR A 150 11.99 -13.73 -4.47
C TYR A 150 11.02 -12.73 -5.10
N SER A 151 9.80 -13.18 -5.35
CA SER A 151 8.72 -12.42 -5.96
C SER A 151 7.48 -12.43 -5.08
N ARG A 152 6.45 -11.74 -5.51
CA ARG A 152 5.16 -11.64 -4.84
C ARG A 152 4.13 -12.51 -5.53
N GLU A 153 3.05 -12.79 -4.82
CA GLU A 153 1.86 -13.46 -5.36
C GLU A 153 1.15 -12.59 -6.42
N ASN A 154 0.38 -13.23 -7.32
CA ASN A 154 -0.31 -12.57 -8.44
C ASN A 154 -1.38 -11.55 -8.00
N SER A 155 -1.90 -11.64 -6.76
CA SER A 155 -2.81 -10.65 -6.18
C SER A 155 -2.11 -9.33 -5.82
N SER A 156 -0.76 -9.34 -5.74
CA SER A 156 0.03 -8.18 -5.36
C SER A 156 0.04 -7.11 -6.45
N GLY A 157 -0.36 -5.88 -6.08
CA GLY A 157 -0.19 -4.72 -6.97
C GLY A 157 1.27 -4.41 -7.26
N THR A 158 2.18 -4.75 -6.32
CA THR A 158 3.62 -4.57 -6.52
C THR A 158 4.18 -5.57 -7.53
N TYR A 159 3.70 -6.83 -7.53
CA TYR A 159 4.01 -7.81 -8.58
C TYR A 159 3.61 -7.27 -9.97
N GLU A 160 2.39 -6.83 -10.11
CA GLU A 160 1.87 -6.32 -11.38
C GLU A 160 2.63 -5.06 -11.85
N PHE A 161 2.92 -4.15 -10.94
CA PHE A 161 3.68 -2.95 -11.26
C PHE A 161 5.12 -3.30 -11.70
N PHE A 162 5.81 -4.18 -10.97
CA PHE A 162 7.17 -4.61 -11.31
C PHE A 162 7.19 -5.34 -12.66
N LYS A 163 6.23 -6.24 -12.88
CA LYS A 163 6.08 -6.95 -14.15
C LYS A 163 5.91 -5.98 -15.33
N GLY A 164 5.06 -4.97 -15.17
CA GLY A 164 4.84 -3.97 -16.21
C GLY A 164 6.03 -3.04 -16.45
N SER A 165 6.59 -2.47 -15.40
CA SER A 165 7.60 -1.41 -15.49
C SER A 165 9.03 -1.91 -15.67
N VAL A 166 9.37 -3.05 -15.07
CA VAL A 166 10.74 -3.61 -15.12
C VAL A 166 10.83 -4.77 -16.11
N LEU A 167 9.90 -5.74 -16.04
CA LEU A 167 9.93 -6.90 -16.92
C LEU A 167 9.28 -6.63 -18.30
N GLN A 168 8.68 -5.45 -18.48
CA GLN A 168 8.00 -5.08 -19.73
C GLN A 168 6.93 -6.09 -20.17
N GLY A 169 6.25 -6.69 -19.18
CA GLY A 169 5.19 -7.67 -19.37
C GLY A 169 5.68 -9.12 -19.46
N GLU A 170 6.99 -9.39 -19.53
CA GLU A 170 7.51 -10.76 -19.48
C GLU A 170 7.19 -11.43 -18.14
N ASP A 171 7.08 -12.77 -18.14
CA ASP A 171 6.83 -13.52 -16.92
C ASP A 171 8.08 -13.62 -16.05
N PHE A 172 7.86 -13.70 -14.74
CA PHE A 172 8.94 -14.04 -13.81
C PHE A 172 9.46 -15.45 -14.10
N ALA A 173 10.74 -15.67 -13.76
CA ALA A 173 11.35 -17.00 -13.84
C ALA A 173 10.47 -18.03 -13.11
N SER A 174 10.31 -19.22 -13.68
CA SER A 174 9.58 -20.32 -13.04
C SER A 174 10.21 -20.79 -11.72
N THR A 175 11.49 -20.45 -11.51
CA THR A 175 12.24 -20.71 -10.29
C THR A 175 12.10 -19.61 -9.23
N ALA A 176 11.41 -18.50 -9.55
CA ALA A 176 11.18 -17.42 -8.58
C ALA A 176 10.28 -17.91 -7.43
N GLN A 177 10.73 -17.66 -6.21
CA GLN A 177 10.00 -18.05 -5.00
C GLN A 177 8.94 -17.00 -4.68
N THR A 178 7.68 -17.41 -4.63
CA THR A 178 6.56 -16.52 -4.31
C THR A 178 6.40 -16.36 -2.80
N MET A 179 6.37 -15.10 -2.34
CA MET A 179 6.25 -14.74 -0.92
C MET A 179 4.93 -14.01 -0.64
N PRO A 180 4.26 -14.34 0.48
CA PRO A 180 3.06 -13.64 0.92
C PRO A 180 3.45 -12.31 1.57
N GLY A 181 3.16 -11.19 0.92
CA GLY A 181 3.41 -9.86 1.46
C GLY A 181 4.87 -9.38 1.35
N THR A 182 5.09 -8.08 1.52
CA THR A 182 6.42 -7.45 1.40
C THR A 182 7.34 -7.85 2.56
N ALA A 183 6.80 -7.99 3.77
CA ALA A 183 7.60 -8.37 4.94
C ALA A 183 8.28 -9.74 4.77
N ALA A 184 7.61 -10.71 4.12
CA ALA A 184 8.19 -12.03 3.86
C ALA A 184 9.35 -11.96 2.85
N ILE A 185 9.30 -11.07 1.85
CA ILE A 185 10.43 -10.79 0.95
C ILE A 185 11.64 -10.32 1.74
N ILE A 186 11.46 -9.32 2.62
CA ILE A 186 12.55 -8.77 3.44
C ILE A 186 13.21 -9.85 4.30
N GLN A 187 12.40 -10.69 4.96
CA GLN A 187 12.91 -11.79 5.77
C GLN A 187 13.69 -12.82 4.94
N ALA A 188 13.19 -13.18 3.77
CA ALA A 188 13.84 -14.13 2.87
C ALA A 188 15.18 -13.58 2.35
N VAL A 189 15.19 -12.34 1.85
CA VAL A 189 16.40 -11.66 1.37
C VAL A 189 17.43 -11.48 2.49
N GLY A 190 17.01 -11.13 3.70
CA GLY A 190 17.91 -10.97 4.83
C GLY A 190 18.61 -12.27 5.25
N LYS A 191 18.02 -13.44 4.97
CA LYS A 191 18.57 -14.76 5.36
C LYS A 191 19.39 -15.44 4.26
N ASP A 192 19.16 -15.11 2.99
CA ASP A 192 19.79 -15.75 1.84
C ASP A 192 20.82 -14.81 1.19
N PRO A 193 22.15 -15.10 1.29
CA PRO A 193 23.19 -14.27 0.67
C PRO A 193 23.08 -14.13 -0.84
N GLY A 194 22.46 -15.11 -1.54
CA GLY A 194 22.24 -15.10 -2.97
C GLY A 194 20.96 -14.39 -3.41
N ALA A 195 20.17 -13.88 -2.47
CA ALA A 195 18.85 -13.38 -2.73
C ALA A 195 18.80 -12.03 -3.44
N ILE A 196 17.76 -11.89 -4.26
CA ILE A 196 17.23 -10.62 -4.76
C ILE A 196 15.70 -10.60 -4.60
N GLY A 197 15.16 -9.45 -4.23
CA GLY A 197 13.73 -9.23 -4.11
C GLY A 197 13.37 -7.77 -4.38
N TYR A 198 12.09 -7.42 -4.25
CA TYR A 198 11.60 -6.06 -4.46
C TYR A 198 10.40 -5.74 -3.57
N GLY A 199 10.20 -4.46 -3.29
CA GLY A 199 9.07 -4.00 -2.50
C GLY A 199 9.11 -2.50 -2.23
N GLY A 200 8.14 -1.99 -1.46
CA GLY A 200 8.06 -0.58 -1.11
C GLY A 200 9.23 -0.13 -0.25
N ALA A 201 9.73 1.09 -0.47
CA ALA A 201 10.89 1.64 0.21
C ALA A 201 10.82 1.56 1.75
N ALA A 202 9.61 1.72 2.32
CA ALA A 202 9.37 1.70 3.76
C ALA A 202 9.71 0.37 4.47
N TYR A 203 9.84 -0.73 3.73
CA TYR A 203 10.14 -2.06 4.30
C TYR A 203 11.64 -2.37 4.38
N GLY A 204 12.50 -1.61 3.71
CA GLY A 204 13.87 -2.01 3.42
C GLY A 204 14.92 -1.82 4.49
N SER A 205 14.60 -1.40 5.71
CA SER A 205 15.59 -1.06 6.74
C SER A 205 16.52 -2.23 7.18
N ALA A 206 16.12 -3.49 6.93
CA ALA A 206 16.86 -4.68 7.33
C ALA A 206 17.67 -5.35 6.20
N VAL A 207 17.65 -4.79 4.99
CA VAL A 207 18.31 -5.33 3.80
C VAL A 207 19.03 -4.23 3.03
N LYS A 208 19.93 -4.61 2.11
CA LYS A 208 20.62 -3.65 1.25
C LYS A 208 19.73 -3.26 0.08
N HIS A 209 19.57 -1.96 -0.16
CA HIS A 209 18.92 -1.41 -1.34
C HIS A 209 19.94 -1.22 -2.46
N LEU A 210 19.52 -1.50 -3.69
CA LEU A 210 20.31 -1.20 -4.87
C LEU A 210 19.87 0.11 -5.50
N SER A 211 20.85 0.87 -6.01
CA SER A 211 20.58 1.92 -6.97
C SER A 211 20.14 1.32 -8.30
N VAL A 212 19.21 1.99 -8.98
CA VAL A 212 18.71 1.53 -10.28
C VAL A 212 19.20 2.46 -11.38
N LYS A 213 19.82 1.88 -12.39
CA LYS A 213 20.25 2.58 -13.62
C LYS A 213 19.20 2.39 -14.70
N LYS A 214 18.89 3.43 -15.45
CA LYS A 214 18.01 3.32 -16.62
C LYS A 214 18.64 2.44 -17.70
N ASP A 215 19.94 2.61 -17.94
CA ASP A 215 20.76 1.86 -18.88
C ASP A 215 22.24 1.87 -18.42
N SER A 216 23.13 1.27 -19.20
CA SER A 216 24.56 1.17 -18.85
C SER A 216 25.28 2.52 -18.78
N ALA A 217 24.82 3.52 -19.52
CA ALA A 217 25.42 4.87 -19.57
C ALA A 217 24.86 5.82 -18.49
N SER A 218 23.69 5.51 -17.93
CA SER A 218 23.03 6.32 -16.89
C SER A 218 23.67 6.11 -15.52
N PRO A 219 23.65 7.12 -14.63
CA PRO A 219 24.05 6.93 -13.24
C PRO A 219 23.06 6.03 -12.49
N GLY A 220 23.52 5.35 -11.45
CA GLY A 220 22.67 4.67 -10.48
C GLY A 220 21.90 5.67 -9.63
N ILE A 221 20.59 5.54 -9.58
CA ILE A 221 19.70 6.42 -8.80
C ILE A 221 19.15 5.63 -7.62
N GLU A 222 19.26 6.19 -6.42
CA GLU A 222 18.70 5.63 -5.20
C GLU A 222 17.22 6.03 -5.04
N PRO A 223 16.38 5.19 -4.40
CA PRO A 223 14.99 5.50 -4.11
C PRO A 223 14.85 6.50 -2.95
N THR A 224 15.45 7.67 -3.05
CA THR A 224 15.33 8.74 -2.05
C THR A 224 14.07 9.59 -2.29
N GLU A 225 13.62 10.31 -1.24
CA GLU A 225 12.48 11.23 -1.35
C GLU A 225 12.65 12.18 -2.53
N ALA A 226 13.81 12.84 -2.64
CA ALA A 226 14.08 13.78 -3.74
C ALA A 226 14.02 13.12 -5.13
N ASN A 227 14.59 11.93 -5.27
CA ASN A 227 14.63 11.22 -6.56
C ASN A 227 13.26 10.63 -6.96
N VAL A 228 12.40 10.35 -5.99
CA VAL A 228 11.03 9.90 -6.24
C VAL A 228 10.12 11.09 -6.53
N GLU A 229 10.23 12.17 -5.78
CA GLU A 229 9.45 13.39 -5.97
C GLU A 229 9.71 14.04 -7.34
N ASN A 230 10.99 14.16 -7.74
CA ASN A 230 11.38 14.69 -9.05
C ASN A 230 11.31 13.65 -10.19
N GLN A 231 10.88 12.41 -9.88
CA GLN A 231 10.69 11.31 -10.83
C GLN A 231 11.95 10.86 -11.58
N THR A 232 13.13 11.10 -11.01
CA THR A 232 14.40 10.62 -11.58
C THR A 232 14.66 9.15 -11.24
N TYR A 233 14.12 8.63 -10.13
CA TYR A 233 14.22 7.22 -9.81
C TYR A 233 13.40 6.39 -10.81
N PRO A 234 13.97 5.38 -11.50
CA PRO A 234 13.32 4.76 -12.66
C PRO A 234 12.04 3.98 -12.32
N ILE A 235 11.92 3.42 -11.11
CA ILE A 235 10.80 2.58 -10.70
C ILE A 235 10.01 3.19 -9.53
N TRP A 236 9.64 4.46 -9.68
CA TRP A 236 8.75 5.17 -8.76
C TRP A 236 7.28 4.98 -9.15
N ARG A 237 6.36 5.18 -8.17
CA ARG A 237 4.91 5.11 -8.39
C ARG A 237 4.15 5.93 -7.36
N TYR A 238 2.88 6.19 -7.65
CA TYR A 238 1.91 6.57 -6.62
C TYR A 238 1.36 5.33 -5.90
N LEU A 239 0.97 5.52 -4.65
CA LEU A 239 0.11 4.64 -3.89
C LEU A 239 -1.29 5.25 -3.86
N TYR A 240 -2.31 4.40 -3.88
CA TYR A 240 -3.69 4.81 -4.12
C TYR A 240 -4.63 4.25 -3.06
N VAL A 241 -5.74 4.97 -2.85
CA VAL A 241 -6.96 4.48 -2.22
C VAL A 241 -8.09 4.64 -3.23
N TYR A 242 -8.87 3.58 -3.43
CA TYR A 242 -10.07 3.61 -4.26
C TYR A 242 -11.31 3.45 -3.39
N VAL A 243 -12.36 4.19 -3.72
CA VAL A 243 -13.61 4.26 -2.97
C VAL A 243 -14.79 4.02 -3.89
N ASN A 244 -15.81 3.33 -3.36
CA ASN A 244 -17.12 3.29 -3.99
C ASN A 244 -17.84 4.64 -3.77
N PRO A 245 -18.02 5.50 -4.81
CA PRO A 245 -18.65 6.81 -4.66
C PRO A 245 -20.17 6.74 -4.43
N ALA A 246 -20.75 5.54 -4.41
CA ALA A 246 -22.15 5.35 -4.01
C ALA A 246 -22.31 5.21 -2.48
N LEU A 247 -21.20 5.05 -1.74
CA LEU A 247 -21.22 5.07 -0.29
C LEU A 247 -21.28 6.53 0.20
N ASP A 248 -22.41 6.90 0.75
CA ASP A 248 -22.63 8.20 1.40
C ASP A 248 -22.26 8.06 2.88
N LYS A 249 -20.95 8.18 3.17
CA LYS A 249 -20.40 8.09 4.52
C LYS A 249 -19.47 9.28 4.76
N ASP A 250 -19.91 10.22 5.56
CA ASP A 250 -19.14 11.42 5.94
C ASP A 250 -17.80 11.05 6.57
N ASP A 251 -17.76 9.97 7.37
CA ASP A 251 -16.54 9.47 8.02
C ASP A 251 -15.46 9.05 7.02
N ILE A 252 -15.85 8.47 5.87
CA ILE A 252 -14.90 8.08 4.81
C ILE A 252 -14.28 9.34 4.21
N ALA A 253 -15.08 10.33 3.88
CA ALA A 253 -14.59 11.59 3.30
C ALA A 253 -13.69 12.34 4.30
N ALA A 254 -14.06 12.38 5.58
CA ALA A 254 -13.27 12.99 6.64
C ALA A 254 -11.92 12.28 6.80
N TYR A 255 -11.91 10.94 6.85
CA TYR A 255 -10.69 10.13 6.96
C TYR A 255 -9.76 10.32 5.75
N LEU A 256 -10.29 10.30 4.54
CA LEU A 256 -9.50 10.50 3.31
C LEU A 256 -8.91 11.92 3.23
N ASN A 257 -9.67 12.93 3.63
CA ASN A 257 -9.17 14.31 3.71
C ASN A 257 -8.04 14.43 4.75
N TRP A 258 -8.19 13.77 5.91
CA TRP A 258 -7.15 13.75 6.94
C TRP A 258 -5.89 13.00 6.47
N ILE A 259 -6.01 11.84 5.81
CA ILE A 259 -4.85 11.13 5.21
C ILE A 259 -4.05 12.05 4.30
N ARG A 260 -4.73 12.92 3.55
CA ARG A 260 -4.11 13.83 2.57
C ARG A 260 -3.70 15.18 3.16
N SER A 261 -4.05 15.46 4.43
CA SER A 261 -3.61 16.64 5.17
C SER A 261 -2.11 16.58 5.52
N ASP A 262 -1.58 17.68 6.05
CA ASP A 262 -0.18 17.72 6.51
C ASP A 262 0.09 16.68 7.61
N ASP A 263 -0.87 16.42 8.52
CA ASP A 263 -0.74 15.42 9.58
C ASP A 263 -0.70 14.00 9.01
N GLY A 264 -1.62 13.64 8.13
CA GLY A 264 -1.62 12.34 7.47
C GLY A 264 -0.38 12.12 6.60
N GLN A 265 0.11 13.17 5.93
CA GLN A 265 1.31 13.11 5.10
C GLN A 265 2.61 13.10 5.92
N LYS A 266 2.59 13.64 7.13
CA LYS A 266 3.70 13.44 8.08
C LYS A 266 3.88 11.96 8.42
N ILE A 267 2.78 11.24 8.64
CA ILE A 267 2.83 9.79 8.89
C ILE A 267 3.40 9.01 7.69
N VAL A 268 3.09 9.44 6.45
CA VAL A 268 3.72 8.86 5.25
C VAL A 268 5.24 8.88 5.37
N LYS A 269 5.80 10.03 5.74
CA LYS A 269 7.24 10.23 5.92
C LYS A 269 7.79 9.41 7.10
N ASP A 270 7.11 9.44 8.23
CA ASP A 270 7.54 8.74 9.47
C ASP A 270 7.57 7.21 9.27
N VAL A 271 6.70 6.67 8.39
CA VAL A 271 6.69 5.24 8.02
C VAL A 271 7.77 4.90 6.98
N GLY A 272 8.30 5.89 6.25
CA GLY A 272 9.37 5.71 5.25
C GLY A 272 8.91 5.68 3.81
N TYR A 273 7.65 6.10 3.54
CA TYR A 273 7.20 6.47 2.20
C TYR A 273 7.40 7.96 1.94
N TYR A 274 7.05 8.41 0.74
CA TYR A 274 7.27 9.78 0.32
C TYR A 274 5.94 10.53 0.24
N PRO A 275 5.83 11.69 0.92
CA PRO A 275 4.60 12.48 0.92
C PRO A 275 4.23 12.94 -0.49
N LEU A 276 2.94 13.11 -0.72
CA LEU A 276 2.45 13.76 -1.94
C LEU A 276 2.90 15.22 -1.98
N PRO A 277 3.30 15.74 -3.15
CA PRO A 277 3.41 17.18 -3.35
C PRO A 277 2.09 17.89 -3.02
N LYS A 278 2.17 19.11 -2.48
CA LYS A 278 0.98 19.82 -1.97
C LYS A 278 -0.15 20.01 -3.00
N ASN A 279 0.21 20.19 -4.27
CA ASN A 279 -0.75 20.32 -5.38
C ASN A 279 -1.56 19.05 -5.68
N PHE A 280 -1.19 17.89 -5.12
CA PHE A 280 -1.95 16.64 -5.24
C PHE A 280 -2.78 16.33 -3.99
N ARG A 281 -2.75 17.17 -2.95
CA ARG A 281 -3.42 16.94 -1.66
C ARG A 281 -4.82 17.57 -1.60
N SER A 282 -5.09 18.62 -2.39
CA SER A 282 -6.42 19.21 -2.54
C SER A 282 -7.24 18.40 -3.57
N ASN A 283 -8.55 18.29 -3.31
CA ASN A 283 -9.51 17.74 -4.27
C ASN A 283 -9.77 18.74 -5.39
#